data_6a654e195e316c9527cd6f6a59ef8f65
#
_entry.id   6a654e195e316c9527cd6f6a59ef8f65
#
_cell.length_a   1.000
_cell.length_b   1.000
_cell.length_c   1.000
_cell.angle_alpha   90.00
_cell.angle_beta   90.00
_cell.angle_gamma   90.00
#
_symmetry.space_group_name_H-M   'P 1'
#
loop_
_entity.id
_entity.type
_entity.pdbx_description
1 polymer ?
#
loop_
_entity_poly.entity_id
_entity_poly.type
_entity_poly.pdbx_seq_one_letter_code
_entity_poly.pdbx_strand_id
1 'polypeptide(L)'
;MIHNWFECKVSYEKVMEDGKQKKVTEPYLVDALSFTEAEARIIEELTPFISGEFVIKDIKRAKLSEIFFNENGDRFYKIKVYFITLDEKSGAEKKTSAQMLTQASNLKEAIEVLEKGMKGTLADYEIASVTETALMDIFPYDAEDDKDTDKTADANNSSVRKFFQSLPEGCKTEITVSGKKIIVDKTGRDTVVTPSGEG
;
A
#
# COMPACT_ATOMS: atom_id res chain seq x y z
N MET A 1 -2.47 16.69 -4.33
CA MET A 1 -3.32 15.78 -3.53
C MET A 1 -2.46 15.22 -2.43
N ILE A 2 -2.92 15.21 -1.17
CA ILE A 2 -2.15 14.65 -0.05
C ILE A 2 -2.44 13.15 0.00
N HIS A 3 -1.44 12.34 -0.29
CA HIS A 3 -1.54 10.88 -0.18
C HIS A 3 -1.34 10.44 1.28
N ASN A 4 -2.19 9.54 1.74
CA ASN A 4 -2.04 8.89 3.03
C ASN A 4 -1.76 7.40 2.80
N TRP A 5 -0.52 7.02 3.02
CA TRP A 5 -0.07 5.66 2.81
C TRP A 5 -0.26 4.81 4.06
N PHE A 6 -0.76 3.60 3.85
CA PHE A 6 -0.92 2.59 4.89
C PHE A 6 -0.18 1.31 4.50
N GLU A 7 0.68 0.83 5.39
CA GLU A 7 1.30 -0.48 5.25
C GLU A 7 0.39 -1.54 5.84
N CYS A 8 -0.04 -2.49 5.01
CA CYS A 8 -0.90 -3.59 5.37
C CYS A 8 -0.11 -4.89 5.35
N LYS A 9 -0.05 -5.61 6.48
CA LYS A 9 0.56 -6.94 6.57
C LYS A 9 -0.52 -7.99 6.37
N VAL A 10 -0.36 -8.81 5.33
CA VAL A 10 -1.31 -9.84 4.95
C VAL A 10 -0.66 -11.21 5.02
N SER A 11 -1.30 -12.13 5.72
CA SER A 11 -0.86 -13.50 5.89
C SER A 11 -1.75 -14.45 5.10
N TYR A 12 -1.15 -15.34 4.32
CA TYR A 12 -1.86 -16.35 3.53
C TYR A 12 -0.95 -17.57 3.25
N GLU A 13 -1.53 -18.63 2.72
CA GLU A 13 -0.78 -19.81 2.30
C GLU A 13 -0.35 -19.67 0.83
N LYS A 14 0.96 -19.67 0.61
CA LYS A 14 1.57 -19.58 -0.72
C LYS A 14 2.13 -20.94 -1.13
N VAL A 15 1.85 -21.33 -2.36
CA VAL A 15 2.47 -22.51 -2.96
C VAL A 15 3.87 -22.12 -3.41
N MET A 16 4.87 -22.80 -2.85
CA MET A 16 6.27 -22.60 -3.16
C MET A 16 6.67 -23.37 -4.44
N GLU A 17 7.84 -23.08 -4.99
CA GLU A 17 8.35 -23.75 -6.20
C GLU A 17 8.48 -25.27 -6.05
N ASP A 18 8.67 -25.77 -4.83
CA ASP A 18 8.70 -27.19 -4.50
C ASP A 18 7.30 -27.84 -4.34
N GLY A 19 6.23 -27.10 -4.62
CA GLY A 19 4.84 -27.53 -4.50
C GLY A 19 4.29 -27.55 -3.07
N LYS A 20 5.10 -27.22 -2.06
CA LYS A 20 4.64 -27.16 -0.65
C LYS A 20 3.92 -25.84 -0.40
N GLN A 21 2.88 -25.93 0.42
CA GLN A 21 2.20 -24.75 0.96
C GLN A 21 2.97 -24.21 2.16
N LYS A 22 3.24 -22.92 2.15
CA LYS A 22 3.87 -22.23 3.27
C LYS A 22 3.08 -20.98 3.62
N LYS A 23 2.81 -20.82 4.91
CA LYS A 23 2.23 -19.59 5.43
C LYS A 23 3.25 -18.47 5.36
N VAL A 24 2.92 -17.40 4.66
CA VAL A 24 3.73 -16.20 4.51
C VAL A 24 2.98 -14.99 5.06
N THR A 25 3.73 -13.96 5.46
CA THR A 25 3.18 -12.66 5.82
C THR A 25 3.91 -11.61 5.01
N GLU A 26 3.19 -10.94 4.13
CA GLU A 26 3.76 -10.01 3.16
C GLU A 26 3.16 -8.61 3.38
N PRO A 27 4.00 -7.56 3.36
CA PRO A 27 3.55 -6.18 3.47
C PRO A 27 3.21 -5.61 2.10
N TYR A 28 2.14 -4.82 2.07
CA TYR A 28 1.67 -4.04 0.93
C TYR A 28 1.46 -2.60 1.34
N LEU A 29 1.56 -1.68 0.41
CA LEU A 29 1.30 -0.26 0.65
C LEU A 29 0.06 0.18 -0.10
N VAL A 30 -0.87 0.83 0.60
CA VAL A 30 -2.15 1.27 0.05
C VAL A 30 -2.34 2.76 0.34
N ASP A 31 -2.75 3.53 -0.66
CA ASP A 31 -3.21 4.90 -0.47
C ASP A 31 -4.69 4.89 -0.07
N ALA A 32 -5.03 5.49 1.07
CA ALA A 32 -6.38 5.52 1.59
C ALA A 32 -6.60 6.73 2.50
N LEU A 33 -7.85 7.13 2.72
CA LEU A 33 -8.20 8.25 3.60
C LEU A 33 -8.28 7.85 5.07
N SER A 34 -8.50 6.55 5.34
CA SER A 34 -8.67 6.01 6.69
C SER A 34 -8.16 4.57 6.80
N PHE A 35 -8.03 4.07 8.03
CA PHE A 35 -7.70 2.66 8.27
C PHE A 35 -8.76 1.70 7.70
N THR A 36 -10.04 2.04 7.85
CA THR A 36 -11.16 1.23 7.31
C THR A 36 -11.12 1.17 5.79
N GLU A 37 -10.80 2.28 5.13
CA GLU A 37 -10.65 2.32 3.68
C GLU A 37 -9.41 1.55 3.22
N ALA A 38 -8.28 1.67 3.94
CA ALA A 38 -7.09 0.89 3.65
C ALA A 38 -7.36 -0.63 3.74
N GLU A 39 -8.12 -1.06 4.74
CA GLU A 39 -8.55 -2.44 4.89
C GLU A 39 -9.43 -2.89 3.72
N ALA A 40 -10.43 -2.10 3.35
CA ALA A 40 -11.29 -2.39 2.21
C ALA A 40 -10.48 -2.52 0.92
N ARG A 41 -9.62 -1.56 0.65
CA ARG A 41 -8.80 -1.54 -0.56
C ARG A 41 -7.85 -2.72 -0.64
N ILE A 42 -7.14 -3.06 0.43
CA ILE A 42 -6.22 -4.21 0.38
C ILE A 42 -6.97 -5.53 0.13
N ILE A 43 -8.20 -5.67 0.63
CA ILE A 43 -9.04 -6.83 0.33
C ILE A 43 -9.44 -6.84 -1.14
N GLU A 44 -9.86 -5.70 -1.69
CA GLU A 44 -10.22 -5.57 -3.10
C GLU A 44 -9.05 -5.92 -4.02
N GLU A 45 -7.88 -5.36 -3.73
CA GLU A 45 -6.67 -5.56 -4.56
C GLU A 45 -6.17 -7.00 -4.52
N LEU A 46 -6.20 -7.66 -3.37
CA LEU A 46 -5.64 -9.01 -3.21
C LEU A 46 -6.62 -10.15 -3.54
N THR A 47 -7.93 -9.92 -3.47
CA THR A 47 -8.94 -10.96 -3.79
C THR A 47 -8.77 -11.60 -5.16
N PRO A 48 -8.42 -10.87 -6.25
CA PRO A 48 -8.16 -11.50 -7.55
C PRO A 48 -6.94 -12.42 -7.57
N PHE A 49 -5.93 -12.15 -6.74
CA PHE A 49 -4.62 -12.82 -6.77
C PHE A 49 -4.49 -13.96 -5.77
N ILE A 50 -5.21 -13.91 -4.64
CA ILE A 50 -5.17 -14.94 -3.61
C ILE A 50 -6.42 -15.82 -3.74
N SER A 51 -6.21 -17.11 -4.01
CA SER A 51 -7.31 -18.06 -4.23
C SER A 51 -7.91 -18.60 -2.93
N GLY A 52 -7.11 -18.65 -1.85
CA GLY A 52 -7.49 -19.18 -0.56
C GLY A 52 -7.83 -18.11 0.47
N GLU A 53 -7.87 -18.55 1.73
CA GLU A 53 -8.00 -17.64 2.86
C GLU A 53 -6.79 -16.74 3.02
N PHE A 54 -7.01 -15.48 3.32
CA PHE A 54 -5.98 -14.56 3.77
C PHE A 54 -6.44 -13.73 4.97
N VAL A 55 -5.48 -13.29 5.74
CA VAL A 55 -5.72 -12.59 7.01
C VAL A 55 -4.96 -11.28 7.03
N ILE A 56 -5.65 -10.18 7.28
CA ILE A 56 -5.02 -8.88 7.51
C ILE A 56 -4.57 -8.84 8.97
N LYS A 57 -3.25 -8.87 9.16
CA LYS A 57 -2.61 -8.94 10.49
C LYS A 57 -2.41 -7.58 11.13
N ASP A 58 -2.11 -6.58 10.32
CA ASP A 58 -1.76 -5.26 10.81
C ASP A 58 -1.94 -4.21 9.71
N ILE A 59 -2.39 -3.03 10.09
CA ILE A 59 -2.45 -1.85 9.24
C ILE A 59 -1.82 -0.69 10.00
N LYS A 60 -0.79 -0.09 9.42
CA LYS A 60 -0.08 1.05 10.00
C LYS A 60 0.00 2.20 9.01
N ARG A 61 -0.11 3.41 9.51
CA ARG A 61 0.16 4.58 8.69
C ARG A 61 1.65 4.66 8.38
N ALA A 62 2.00 4.68 7.10
CA ALA A 62 3.35 4.88 6.63
C ALA A 62 3.63 6.39 6.48
N LYS A 63 4.69 6.87 7.14
CA LYS A 63 5.13 8.26 7.02
C LYS A 63 6.06 8.41 5.83
N LEU A 64 5.49 8.51 4.65
CA LEU A 64 6.22 8.72 3.40
C LEU A 64 5.89 10.11 2.85
N SER A 65 6.92 10.84 2.45
CA SER A 65 6.75 12.15 1.81
C SER A 65 6.41 12.01 0.35
N GLU A 66 7.04 11.07 -0.35
CA GLU A 66 6.82 10.83 -1.77
C GLU A 66 7.24 9.43 -2.19
N ILE A 67 6.65 8.93 -3.28
CA ILE A 67 6.99 7.65 -3.91
C ILE A 67 7.35 7.91 -5.37
N PHE A 68 8.51 7.43 -5.79
CA PHE A 68 8.97 7.48 -7.17
C PHE A 68 8.87 6.10 -7.80
N PHE A 69 7.97 5.95 -8.76
CA PHE A 69 7.77 4.71 -9.48
C PHE A 69 8.73 4.58 -10.65
N ASN A 70 9.18 3.36 -10.91
CA ASN A 70 9.98 2.98 -12.06
C ASN A 70 9.55 1.59 -12.53
N GLU A 71 8.88 1.52 -13.67
CA GLU A 71 8.30 0.29 -14.23
C GLU A 71 9.33 -0.84 -14.46
N ASN A 72 10.61 -0.49 -14.57
CA ASN A 72 11.68 -1.47 -14.73
C ASN A 72 12.16 -2.07 -13.40
N GLY A 73 11.74 -1.51 -12.27
CA GLY A 73 12.11 -1.98 -10.94
C GLY A 73 11.15 -3.03 -10.40
N ASP A 74 11.68 -4.06 -9.76
CA ASP A 74 10.93 -5.16 -9.15
C ASP A 74 10.95 -5.12 -7.60
N ARG A 75 11.61 -4.11 -7.02
CA ARG A 75 11.78 -3.93 -5.58
C ARG A 75 11.48 -2.51 -5.15
N PHE A 76 11.29 -2.34 -3.84
CA PHE A 76 11.03 -1.04 -3.24
C PHE A 76 12.09 -0.71 -2.20
N TYR A 77 12.65 0.49 -2.32
CA TYR A 77 13.71 0.98 -1.44
C TYR A 77 13.22 2.20 -0.67
N LYS A 78 13.37 2.17 0.65
CA LYS A 78 13.11 3.31 1.52
C LYS A 78 14.36 4.16 1.62
N ILE A 79 14.24 5.43 1.28
CA ILE A 79 15.34 6.39 1.28
C ILE A 79 15.03 7.48 2.31
N LYS A 80 15.92 7.65 3.28
CA LYS A 80 15.89 8.76 4.22
C LYS A 80 16.69 9.91 3.66
N VAL A 81 16.06 11.06 3.55
CA VAL A 81 16.65 12.29 3.02
C VAL A 81 16.60 13.36 4.11
N TYR A 82 17.64 14.16 4.22
CA TYR A 82 17.63 15.40 4.99
C TYR A 82 17.54 16.59 4.05
N PHE A 83 16.49 17.38 4.17
CA PHE A 83 16.43 18.70 3.56
C PHE A 83 17.20 19.70 4.43
N ILE A 84 18.04 20.50 3.79
CA ILE A 84 18.87 21.50 4.42
C ILE A 84 18.26 22.87 4.18
N THR A 85 17.89 23.56 5.26
CA THR A 85 17.36 24.93 5.20
C THR A 85 18.22 25.83 6.09
N LEU A 86 18.37 27.08 5.70
CA LEU A 86 19.03 28.11 6.50
C LEU A 86 18.00 28.86 7.32
N ASP A 87 18.25 28.99 8.62
CA ASP A 87 17.47 29.88 9.46
C ASP A 87 17.86 31.33 9.14
N GLU A 88 16.90 32.12 8.66
CA GLU A 88 17.13 33.52 8.23
C GLU A 88 17.62 34.43 9.37
N LYS A 89 17.33 34.11 10.63
CA LYS A 89 17.70 34.92 11.79
C LYS A 89 19.08 34.57 12.34
N SER A 90 19.41 33.29 12.39
CA SER A 90 20.66 32.81 13.01
C SER A 90 21.74 32.44 11.98
N GLY A 91 21.37 32.27 10.70
CA GLY A 91 22.25 31.72 9.66
C GLY A 91 22.61 30.23 9.88
N ALA A 92 22.00 29.58 10.86
CA ALA A 92 22.27 28.19 11.18
C ALA A 92 21.56 27.25 10.17
N GLU A 93 22.25 26.18 9.80
CA GLU A 93 21.66 25.11 9.00
C GLU A 93 20.67 24.29 9.84
N LYS A 94 19.47 24.09 9.31
CA LYS A 94 18.46 23.20 9.89
C LYS A 94 18.23 22.02 8.94
N LYS A 95 18.37 20.80 9.49
CA LYS A 95 18.10 19.55 8.76
C LYS A 95 16.71 19.00 9.14
N THR A 96 15.88 18.79 8.12
CA THR A 96 14.55 18.18 8.30
C THR A 96 14.53 16.83 7.59
N SER A 97 14.25 15.74 8.32
CA SER A 97 14.21 14.41 7.74
C SER A 97 12.89 14.16 6.99
N ALA A 98 13.00 13.54 5.83
CA ALA A 98 11.89 13.01 5.08
C ALA A 98 12.18 11.56 4.68
N GLN A 99 11.14 10.74 4.59
CA GLN A 99 11.24 9.39 4.07
C GLN A 99 10.55 9.31 2.72
N MET A 100 11.26 8.78 1.74
CA MET A 100 10.77 8.56 0.40
C MET A 100 10.89 7.08 0.04
N LEU A 101 10.11 6.66 -0.93
CA LEU A 101 10.15 5.30 -1.45
C LEU A 101 10.45 5.36 -2.94
N THR A 102 11.31 4.46 -3.41
CA THR A 102 11.63 4.33 -4.83
C THR A 102 11.45 2.89 -5.27
N GLN A 103 10.93 2.71 -6.48
CA GLN A 103 10.88 1.42 -7.16
C GLN A 103 12.13 1.27 -8.01
N ALA A 104 12.89 0.20 -7.82
CA ALA A 104 14.14 -0.06 -8.54
C ALA A 104 14.52 -1.54 -8.51
N SER A 105 15.46 -1.95 -9.33
CA SER A 105 15.97 -3.33 -9.36
C SER A 105 17.14 -3.53 -8.39
N ASN A 106 17.82 -2.46 -8.00
CA ASN A 106 18.95 -2.50 -7.08
C ASN A 106 19.16 -1.15 -6.38
N LEU A 107 20.03 -1.14 -5.37
CA LEU A 107 20.34 0.06 -4.57
C LEU A 107 20.83 1.25 -5.40
N LYS A 108 21.67 1.02 -6.37
CA LYS A 108 22.22 2.09 -7.22
C LYS A 108 21.12 2.74 -8.03
N GLU A 109 20.28 1.93 -8.67
CA GLU A 109 19.14 2.42 -9.45
C GLU A 109 18.14 3.16 -8.55
N ALA A 110 17.94 2.70 -7.31
CA ALA A 110 17.07 3.39 -6.34
C ALA A 110 17.52 4.83 -6.09
N ILE A 111 18.82 5.06 -5.96
CA ILE A 111 19.40 6.41 -5.82
C ILE A 111 19.20 7.22 -7.10
N GLU A 112 19.46 6.64 -8.27
CA GLU A 112 19.29 7.31 -9.57
C GLU A 112 17.81 7.71 -9.79
N VAL A 113 16.86 6.85 -9.44
CA VAL A 113 15.41 7.14 -9.50
C VAL A 113 15.04 8.30 -8.57
N LEU A 114 15.57 8.31 -7.33
CA LEU A 114 15.38 9.42 -6.42
C LEU A 114 15.92 10.72 -6.98
N GLU A 115 17.18 10.75 -7.41
CA GLU A 115 17.84 11.94 -7.94
C GLU A 115 17.12 12.47 -9.16
N LYS A 116 16.63 11.60 -10.03
CA LYS A 116 15.82 11.97 -11.20
C LYS A 116 14.48 12.59 -10.77
N GLY A 117 13.81 12.01 -9.79
CA GLY A 117 12.55 12.53 -9.27
C GLY A 117 12.70 13.86 -8.53
N MET A 118 13.84 14.06 -7.88
CA MET A 118 14.17 15.29 -7.15
C MET A 118 14.71 16.43 -8.04
N LYS A 119 14.88 16.20 -9.33
CA LYS A 119 15.29 17.26 -10.27
C LYS A 119 14.27 18.39 -10.27
N GLY A 120 14.77 19.61 -10.11
CA GLY A 120 13.94 20.81 -10.03
C GLY A 120 13.48 21.17 -8.62
N THR A 121 13.80 20.37 -7.61
CA THR A 121 13.64 20.76 -6.22
C THR A 121 14.64 21.86 -5.88
N LEU A 122 14.15 22.98 -5.35
CA LEU A 122 14.98 24.15 -5.00
C LEU A 122 15.71 23.98 -3.66
N ALA A 123 15.33 22.97 -2.87
CA ALA A 123 15.94 22.72 -1.57
C ALA A 123 17.16 21.82 -1.72
N ASP A 124 18.23 22.16 -1.03
CA ASP A 124 19.39 21.29 -0.87
C ASP A 124 19.00 20.07 0.00
N TYR A 125 19.51 18.90 -0.36
CA TYR A 125 19.24 17.67 0.37
C TYR A 125 20.46 16.74 0.41
N GLU A 126 20.49 15.89 1.43
CA GLU A 126 21.46 14.81 1.59
C GLU A 126 20.73 13.47 1.74
N ILE A 127 21.22 12.44 1.06
CA ILE A 127 20.75 11.07 1.25
C ILE A 127 21.42 10.49 2.49
N ALA A 128 20.64 10.18 3.52
CA ALA A 128 21.14 9.65 4.79
C ALA A 128 21.22 8.13 4.80
N SER A 129 20.24 7.44 4.21
CA SER A 129 20.21 5.99 4.13
C SER A 129 19.32 5.49 2.98
N VAL A 130 19.68 4.32 2.46
CA VAL A 130 18.89 3.58 1.48
C VAL A 130 18.74 2.16 1.99
N THR A 131 17.51 1.69 2.13
CA THR A 131 17.19 0.37 2.67
C THR A 131 16.19 -0.35 1.79
N GLU A 132 16.52 -1.57 1.37
CA GLU A 132 15.56 -2.43 0.68
C GLU A 132 14.41 -2.79 1.64
N THR A 133 13.18 -2.70 1.16
CA THR A 133 11.99 -3.06 1.92
C THR A 133 11.51 -4.46 1.54
N ALA A 134 10.67 -5.04 2.38
CA ALA A 134 9.97 -6.29 2.08
C ALA A 134 8.63 -6.07 1.34
N LEU A 135 8.31 -4.83 0.96
CA LEU A 135 7.06 -4.50 0.27
C LEU A 135 6.92 -5.32 -1.02
N MET A 136 5.76 -5.94 -1.17
CA MET A 136 5.45 -6.76 -2.34
C MET A 136 4.85 -5.92 -3.46
N ASP A 137 3.97 -4.98 -3.12
CA ASP A 137 3.35 -4.09 -4.10
C ASP A 137 2.84 -2.80 -3.45
N ILE A 138 2.51 -1.82 -4.29
CA ILE A 138 1.98 -0.52 -3.91
C ILE A 138 0.72 -0.24 -4.73
N PHE A 139 -0.37 0.07 -4.04
CA PHE A 139 -1.66 0.39 -4.64
C PHE A 139 -1.96 1.88 -4.44
N PRO A 140 -1.58 2.75 -5.40
CA PRO A 140 -1.90 4.16 -5.36
C PRO A 140 -3.40 4.39 -5.55
N TYR A 141 -3.88 5.53 -5.10
CA TYR A 141 -5.25 5.95 -5.37
C TYR A 141 -5.32 6.53 -6.78
N ASP A 142 -5.99 5.84 -7.67
CA ASP A 142 -6.26 6.33 -9.01
C ASP A 142 -7.47 7.28 -8.98
N ALA A 143 -7.21 8.56 -9.22
CA ALA A 143 -8.25 9.59 -9.28
C ALA A 143 -9.23 9.39 -10.47
N GLU A 144 -8.96 8.43 -11.34
CA GLU A 144 -9.85 8.04 -12.44
C GLU A 144 -11.02 7.17 -11.98
N ASP A 145 -10.89 6.48 -10.84
CA ASP A 145 -11.97 5.70 -10.22
C ASP A 145 -13.16 6.56 -9.76
N ASP A 146 -12.96 7.88 -9.61
CA ASP A 146 -14.02 8.82 -9.22
C ASP A 146 -14.73 9.51 -10.40
N LYS A 147 -14.28 9.33 -11.65
CA LYS A 147 -14.79 10.08 -12.80
C LYS A 147 -15.72 9.32 -13.73
N ASP A 148 -15.79 8.00 -13.66
CA ASP A 148 -16.67 7.21 -14.49
C ASP A 148 -17.88 6.66 -13.72
N THR A 149 -18.92 7.50 -13.61
CA THR A 149 -20.27 7.07 -13.18
C THR A 149 -21.05 6.37 -14.29
N ASP A 150 -20.38 5.89 -15.33
CA ASP A 150 -21.12 5.27 -16.44
C ASP A 150 -20.33 4.16 -17.15
N LYS A 151 -20.14 3.03 -16.46
CA LYS A 151 -19.96 1.69 -17.10
C LYS A 151 -19.90 0.58 -16.04
N THR A 152 -20.76 -0.35 -16.16
CA THR A 152 -21.20 -1.54 -15.45
C THR A 152 -20.22 -2.49 -14.77
N ALA A 153 -18.90 -2.22 -14.75
CA ALA A 153 -17.91 -3.02 -14.04
C ALA A 153 -17.35 -2.32 -12.77
N ASP A 154 -17.32 -0.99 -12.74
CA ASP A 154 -16.70 -0.20 -11.67
C ASP A 154 -17.67 0.23 -10.56
N ALA A 155 -18.99 0.10 -10.80
CA ALA A 155 -20.01 0.36 -9.78
C ALA A 155 -19.89 -0.54 -8.54
N ASN A 156 -19.28 -1.74 -8.69
CA ASN A 156 -19.07 -2.66 -7.59
C ASN A 156 -17.95 -2.19 -6.62
N ASN A 157 -16.90 -1.53 -7.14
CA ASN A 157 -15.75 -1.13 -6.32
C ASN A 157 -16.11 0.01 -5.35
N SER A 158 -16.81 1.03 -5.81
CA SER A 158 -17.30 2.12 -4.94
C SER A 158 -18.33 1.61 -3.92
N SER A 159 -19.15 0.63 -4.29
CA SER A 159 -20.14 0.00 -3.40
C SER A 159 -19.49 -0.81 -2.30
N VAL A 160 -18.40 -1.56 -2.60
CA VAL A 160 -17.65 -2.36 -1.63
C VAL A 160 -17.01 -1.46 -0.58
N ARG A 161 -16.35 -0.37 -0.98
CA ARG A 161 -15.74 0.60 -0.05
C ARG A 161 -16.76 1.23 0.89
N LYS A 162 -17.89 1.69 0.36
CA LYS A 162 -18.99 2.25 1.17
C LYS A 162 -19.57 1.22 2.12
N PHE A 163 -19.69 -0.02 1.66
CA PHE A 163 -20.18 -1.13 2.48
C PHE A 163 -19.20 -1.42 3.64
N PHE A 164 -17.90 -1.49 3.38
CA PHE A 164 -16.89 -1.67 4.44
C PHE A 164 -16.92 -0.56 5.49
N GLN A 165 -17.13 0.69 5.09
CA GLN A 165 -17.25 1.82 6.01
C GLN A 165 -18.48 1.72 6.92
N SER A 166 -19.52 1.03 6.47
CA SER A 166 -20.77 0.83 7.24
C SER A 166 -20.75 -0.43 8.10
N LEU A 167 -19.74 -1.31 7.93
CA LEU A 167 -19.66 -2.56 8.71
C LEU A 167 -19.23 -2.27 10.15
N PRO A 168 -20.04 -2.67 11.15
CA PRO A 168 -19.62 -2.60 12.53
C PRO A 168 -18.47 -3.58 12.80
N GLU A 169 -17.61 -3.23 13.75
CA GLU A 169 -16.64 -4.18 14.28
C GLU A 169 -17.36 -5.39 14.90
N GLY A 170 -16.73 -6.56 14.83
CA GLY A 170 -17.29 -7.79 15.35
C GLY A 170 -18.36 -8.45 14.50
N CYS A 171 -18.46 -8.09 13.21
CA CYS A 171 -19.38 -8.72 12.28
C CYS A 171 -18.69 -9.70 11.32
N LYS A 172 -19.52 -10.59 10.78
CA LYS A 172 -19.16 -11.51 9.70
C LYS A 172 -20.16 -11.32 8.57
N THR A 173 -19.67 -11.11 7.35
CA THR A 173 -20.54 -10.80 6.21
C THR A 173 -20.00 -11.37 4.91
N GLU A 174 -20.90 -11.69 3.99
CA GLU A 174 -20.55 -12.10 2.63
C GLU A 174 -20.68 -10.91 1.68
N ILE A 175 -19.68 -10.73 0.84
CA ILE A 175 -19.65 -9.70 -0.20
C ILE A 175 -19.10 -10.26 -1.50
N THR A 176 -19.36 -9.57 -2.59
CA THR A 176 -18.77 -9.88 -3.91
C THR A 176 -17.73 -8.83 -4.26
N VAL A 177 -16.51 -9.28 -4.52
CA VAL A 177 -15.36 -8.43 -4.92
C VAL A 177 -14.81 -9.00 -6.22
N SER A 178 -14.72 -8.17 -7.26
CA SER A 178 -14.19 -8.59 -8.58
C SER A 178 -14.82 -9.89 -9.11
N GLY A 179 -16.13 -10.06 -8.91
CA GLY A 179 -16.87 -11.26 -9.32
C GLY A 179 -16.69 -12.48 -8.43
N LYS A 180 -15.85 -12.42 -7.41
CA LYS A 180 -15.67 -13.48 -6.41
C LYS A 180 -16.48 -13.19 -5.16
N LYS A 181 -17.21 -14.19 -4.68
CA LYS A 181 -17.87 -14.13 -3.37
C LYS A 181 -16.85 -14.45 -2.28
N ILE A 182 -16.75 -13.56 -1.31
CA ILE A 182 -15.88 -13.71 -0.15
C ILE A 182 -16.65 -13.46 1.14
N ILE A 183 -16.20 -14.08 2.22
CA ILE A 183 -16.68 -13.84 3.57
C ILE A 183 -15.61 -13.03 4.30
N VAL A 184 -15.99 -11.88 4.80
CA VAL A 184 -15.14 -11.04 5.66
C VAL A 184 -15.58 -11.21 7.10
N ASP A 185 -14.68 -11.70 7.93
CA ASP A 185 -14.91 -11.98 9.34
C ASP A 185 -14.06 -11.03 10.20
N LYS A 186 -14.71 -10.13 10.91
CA LYS A 186 -14.13 -9.16 11.85
C LYS A 186 -14.45 -9.48 13.31
N THR A 187 -14.87 -10.69 13.59
CA THR A 187 -15.25 -11.10 14.98
C THR A 187 -14.03 -11.30 15.88
N GLY A 188 -12.85 -11.53 15.30
CA GLY A 188 -11.60 -11.69 16.02
C GLY A 188 -10.74 -10.41 16.05
N ARG A 189 -9.51 -10.56 16.51
CA ARG A 189 -8.52 -9.48 16.51
C ARG A 189 -8.08 -9.08 15.08
N ASP A 190 -7.96 -10.08 14.21
CA ASP A 190 -7.53 -9.92 12.83
C ASP A 190 -8.74 -10.04 11.90
N THR A 191 -8.69 -9.36 10.76
CA THR A 191 -9.70 -9.52 9.71
C THR A 191 -9.35 -10.73 8.84
N VAL A 192 -10.23 -11.72 8.81
CA VAL A 192 -10.08 -12.94 8.03
C VAL A 192 -10.97 -12.86 6.79
N VAL A 193 -10.38 -13.14 5.64
CA VAL A 193 -11.08 -13.18 4.36
C VAL A 193 -11.02 -14.58 3.80
N THR A 194 -12.19 -15.20 3.63
CA THR A 194 -12.33 -16.56 3.08
C THR A 194 -13.13 -16.54 1.80
N PRO A 195 -12.75 -17.32 0.77
CA PRO A 195 -13.62 -17.53 -0.39
C PRO A 195 -14.95 -18.12 0.09
N SER A 196 -16.06 -17.56 -0.36
CA SER A 196 -17.37 -18.20 -0.18
C SER A 196 -17.43 -19.38 -1.12
N GLY A 197 -17.44 -20.62 -0.57
CA GLY A 197 -17.49 -21.82 -1.39
C GLY A 197 -18.72 -21.81 -2.29
N GLU A 198 -18.54 -22.05 -3.58
CA GLU A 198 -19.64 -22.50 -4.43
C GLU A 198 -20.09 -23.87 -3.87
N GLY A 199 -21.23 -23.85 -3.21
CA GLY A 199 -21.92 -25.08 -2.84
C GLY A 199 -22.55 -25.72 -4.04
#